data_0882608d98042320e62f0eaa64141df5
#
_entry.id   0882608d98042320e62f0eaa64141df5
#
_cell.length_a   1.000
_cell.length_b   1.000
_cell.length_c   1.000
_cell.angle_alpha   90.00
_cell.angle_beta   90.00
_cell.angle_gamma   90.00
#
_symmetry.space_group_name_H-M   'P 1'
#
loop_
_entity.id
_entity.type
_entity.pdbx_description
1 polymer ?
#
loop_
_entity_poly.entity_id
_entity_poly.type
_entity_poly.pdbx_seq_one_letter_code
_entity_poly.pdbx_strand_id
1 'polypeptide(L)'
;MEKLLVLGLSFLEVTGAERFVMFTQAQEVIDFIAQEEIAYIDVRFCDLPGVQQHFTIPASELEASVLKDGLMFDGSSVRGFTQIHESDMKLIPDLSSAFVDPFRANKTLVIIFSIVDPFTDEPFSRDPRQVAAKAEAYLRSTGIADTCYIGAEAEFFVFNDVRYQVSPQHTFYALDSDEAYWNTGRSEAGGNLGYKVPVKGGYFPVSPADDFTDLRDEMANLLTEVGLTLERAHHEVGSGGQQEINYRFNTLMAAADDMMKFKYVIKNA
;
A
#
# COMPACT_ATOMS: atom_id res chain seq x y z
N MET A 1 32.81 13.24 -26.45
CA MET A 1 32.05 11.95 -26.54
C MET A 1 32.28 11.22 -25.24
N GLU A 2 31.55 11.58 -24.20
CA GLU A 2 31.54 10.85 -22.93
C GLU A 2 30.27 10.01 -22.87
N LYS A 3 30.48 8.72 -22.73
CA LYS A 3 29.39 7.75 -22.60
C LYS A 3 28.76 7.90 -21.21
N LEU A 4 27.55 8.38 -21.17
CA LEU A 4 26.68 8.30 -20.00
C LEU A 4 26.40 6.81 -19.73
N LEU A 5 26.92 6.29 -18.64
CA LEU A 5 26.65 4.93 -18.17
C LEU A 5 25.27 4.96 -17.51
N VAL A 6 24.23 4.65 -18.25
CA VAL A 6 22.92 4.33 -17.68
C VAL A 6 23.09 2.97 -17.02
N LEU A 7 23.12 2.93 -15.70
CA LEU A 7 22.97 1.69 -14.94
C LEU A 7 21.56 1.15 -15.21
N GLY A 8 21.47 0.26 -16.18
CA GLY A 8 20.28 -0.52 -16.41
C GLY A 8 20.03 -1.43 -15.20
N LEU A 9 19.09 -1.08 -14.36
CA LEU A 9 18.41 -2.05 -13.52
C LEU A 9 17.70 -3.01 -14.49
N SER A 10 18.29 -4.17 -14.72
CA SER A 10 17.60 -5.27 -15.39
C SER A 10 16.47 -5.69 -14.48
N PHE A 11 15.25 -5.28 -14.80
CA PHE A 11 14.06 -5.92 -14.27
C PHE A 11 14.14 -7.40 -14.64
N LEU A 12 14.19 -8.25 -13.62
CA LEU A 12 13.97 -9.67 -13.81
C LEU A 12 12.57 -9.82 -14.42
N GLU A 13 12.51 -10.26 -15.67
CA GLU A 13 11.28 -10.75 -16.26
C GLU A 13 10.79 -11.93 -15.43
N VAL A 14 9.92 -11.64 -14.46
CA VAL A 14 9.11 -12.67 -13.82
C VAL A 14 7.96 -12.93 -14.77
N THR A 15 8.12 -13.94 -15.60
CA THR A 15 7.06 -14.47 -16.46
C THR A 15 5.86 -14.87 -15.59
N GLY A 16 4.79 -14.06 -15.61
CA GLY A 16 3.40 -14.51 -15.45
C GLY A 16 2.99 -15.26 -14.19
N ALA A 17 3.64 -15.13 -13.04
CA ALA A 17 3.13 -15.67 -11.80
C ALA A 17 2.23 -14.62 -11.13
N GLU A 18 0.98 -14.98 -10.84
CA GLU A 18 0.10 -14.17 -10.01
C GLU A 18 0.79 -13.92 -8.66
N ARG A 19 1.05 -12.65 -8.33
CA ARG A 19 1.70 -12.27 -7.06
C ARG A 19 0.73 -12.26 -5.89
N PHE A 20 -0.56 -12.22 -6.16
CA PHE A 20 -1.59 -12.33 -5.14
C PHE A 20 -2.00 -13.79 -4.96
N VAL A 21 -1.94 -14.27 -3.72
CA VAL A 21 -2.27 -15.67 -3.39
C VAL A 21 -3.20 -15.69 -2.18
N MET A 22 -4.34 -16.36 -2.31
CA MET A 22 -5.26 -16.59 -1.20
C MET A 22 -4.99 -17.94 -0.58
N PHE A 23 -4.47 -17.95 0.63
CA PHE A 23 -4.31 -19.18 1.40
C PHE A 23 -5.44 -19.34 2.41
N THR A 24 -5.85 -20.57 2.63
CA THR A 24 -6.85 -20.96 3.63
C THR A 24 -6.25 -21.76 4.78
N GLN A 25 -5.07 -22.35 4.56
CA GLN A 25 -4.39 -23.22 5.51
C GLN A 25 -2.89 -22.87 5.60
N ALA A 26 -2.33 -23.06 6.79
CA ALA A 26 -0.92 -22.81 7.05
C ALA A 26 0.01 -23.63 6.14
N GLN A 27 -0.37 -24.89 5.82
CA GLN A 27 0.45 -25.75 4.97
C GLN A 27 0.58 -25.19 3.55
N GLU A 28 -0.47 -24.58 3.01
CA GLU A 28 -0.44 -23.95 1.67
C GLU A 28 0.60 -22.83 1.62
N VAL A 29 0.74 -22.05 2.70
CA VAL A 29 1.78 -21.00 2.81
C VAL A 29 3.18 -21.62 2.82
N ILE A 30 3.39 -22.66 3.60
CA ILE A 30 4.70 -23.36 3.67
C ILE A 30 5.07 -23.96 2.32
N ASP A 31 4.13 -24.62 1.64
CA ASP A 31 4.34 -25.21 0.32
C ASP A 31 4.66 -24.13 -0.73
N PHE A 32 3.95 -22.99 -0.70
CA PHE A 32 4.20 -21.84 -1.56
C PHE A 32 5.59 -21.22 -1.33
N ILE A 33 6.00 -21.07 -0.08
CA ILE A 33 7.33 -20.57 0.27
C ILE A 33 8.42 -21.44 -0.36
N ALA A 34 8.27 -22.75 -0.27
CA ALA A 34 9.24 -23.70 -0.84
C ALA A 34 9.20 -23.69 -2.38
N GLN A 35 8.00 -23.69 -2.97
CA GLN A 35 7.82 -23.71 -4.42
C GLN A 35 8.35 -22.43 -5.09
N GLU A 36 8.08 -21.27 -4.48
CA GLU A 36 8.41 -19.96 -5.02
C GLU A 36 9.76 -19.43 -4.55
N GLU A 37 10.50 -20.21 -3.77
CA GLU A 37 11.81 -19.80 -3.22
C GLU A 37 11.74 -18.46 -2.47
N ILE A 38 10.69 -18.27 -1.64
CA ILE A 38 10.53 -17.08 -0.82
C ILE A 38 11.67 -17.01 0.20
N ALA A 39 12.38 -15.88 0.22
CA ALA A 39 13.51 -15.68 1.14
C ALA A 39 13.07 -15.10 2.49
N TYR A 40 12.06 -14.26 2.50
CA TYR A 40 11.59 -13.55 3.70
C TYR A 40 10.08 -13.49 3.77
N ILE A 41 9.58 -13.41 5.02
CA ILE A 41 8.18 -13.08 5.33
C ILE A 41 8.15 -11.67 5.91
N ASP A 42 7.35 -10.81 5.33
CA ASP A 42 7.11 -9.46 5.82
C ASP A 42 5.80 -9.44 6.61
N VAL A 43 5.92 -9.35 7.91
CA VAL A 43 4.81 -9.30 8.87
C VAL A 43 4.31 -7.87 8.92
N ARG A 44 3.10 -7.62 8.41
CA ARG A 44 2.54 -6.26 8.37
C ARG A 44 1.30 -6.14 9.25
N PHE A 45 1.18 -5.00 9.91
CA PHE A 45 0.00 -4.60 10.66
C PHE A 45 -0.20 -3.09 10.58
N CYS A 46 -1.34 -2.59 11.03
CA CYS A 46 -1.66 -1.17 10.95
C CYS A 46 -1.66 -0.56 12.34
N ASP A 47 -1.04 0.59 12.53
CA ASP A 47 -1.13 1.37 13.76
C ASP A 47 -2.42 2.21 13.82
N LEU A 48 -2.69 2.83 14.98
CA LEU A 48 -3.89 3.63 15.18
C LEU A 48 -4.02 4.82 14.20
N PRO A 49 -2.95 5.56 13.85
CA PRO A 49 -2.99 6.59 12.81
C PRO A 49 -3.20 6.09 11.38
N GLY A 50 -3.21 4.78 11.12
CA GLY A 50 -3.37 4.20 9.79
C GLY A 50 -2.07 4.07 8.99
N VAL A 51 -0.94 4.01 9.68
CA VAL A 51 0.37 3.73 9.07
C VAL A 51 0.66 2.23 9.17
N GLN A 52 1.12 1.63 8.06
CA GLN A 52 1.61 0.26 8.10
C GLN A 52 2.92 0.19 8.87
N GLN A 53 2.95 -0.73 9.83
CA GLN A 53 4.15 -1.14 10.56
C GLN A 53 4.54 -2.53 10.10
N HIS A 54 5.83 -2.85 10.17
CA HIS A 54 6.29 -4.17 9.76
C HIS A 54 7.58 -4.59 10.46
N PHE A 55 7.82 -5.88 10.42
CA PHE A 55 9.14 -6.48 10.59
C PHE A 55 9.26 -7.71 9.69
N THR A 56 10.48 -8.14 9.42
CA THR A 56 10.77 -9.23 8.50
C THR A 56 11.40 -10.39 9.24
N ILE A 57 10.96 -11.61 8.96
CA ILE A 57 11.60 -12.84 9.43
C ILE A 57 12.12 -13.64 8.23
N PRO A 58 13.24 -14.39 8.36
CA PRO A 58 13.65 -15.35 7.34
C PRO A 58 12.53 -16.38 7.08
N ALA A 59 12.31 -16.77 5.85
CA ALA A 59 11.29 -17.76 5.53
C ALA A 59 11.56 -19.12 6.22
N SER A 60 12.84 -19.43 6.52
CA SER A 60 13.23 -20.64 7.27
C SER A 60 12.75 -20.66 8.72
N GLU A 61 12.42 -19.49 9.28
CA GLU A 61 11.91 -19.36 10.66
C GLU A 61 10.37 -19.42 10.73
N LEU A 62 9.69 -19.47 9.57
CA LEU A 62 8.24 -19.56 9.54
C LEU A 62 7.79 -21.03 9.63
N GLU A 63 7.45 -21.45 10.81
CA GLU A 63 6.84 -22.74 11.06
C GLU A 63 5.31 -22.67 10.99
N ALA A 64 4.65 -23.80 10.76
CA ALA A 64 3.19 -23.90 10.77
C ALA A 64 2.58 -23.47 12.13
N SER A 65 3.32 -23.64 13.22
CA SER A 65 2.97 -23.16 14.55
C SER A 65 2.86 -21.63 14.60
N VAL A 66 3.78 -20.91 13.97
CA VAL A 66 3.76 -19.43 13.89
C VAL A 66 2.52 -18.94 13.16
N LEU A 67 2.13 -19.62 12.08
CA LEU A 67 0.93 -19.28 11.31
C LEU A 67 -0.37 -19.57 12.08
N LYS A 68 -0.32 -20.47 13.07
CA LYS A 68 -1.47 -20.82 13.92
C LYS A 68 -1.51 -20.03 15.22
N ASP A 69 -0.36 -19.94 15.90
CA ASP A 69 -0.27 -19.40 17.27
C ASP A 69 0.09 -17.91 17.29
N GLY A 70 0.55 -17.37 16.15
CA GLY A 70 0.92 -15.98 16.00
C GLY A 70 2.36 -15.65 16.41
N LEU A 71 2.68 -14.35 16.39
CA LEU A 71 3.98 -13.78 16.72
C LEU A 71 3.85 -12.75 17.83
N MET A 72 4.80 -12.74 18.75
CA MET A 72 4.85 -11.72 19.81
C MET A 72 5.63 -10.49 19.34
N PHE A 73 5.19 -9.31 19.79
CA PHE A 73 5.92 -8.06 19.57
C PHE A 73 5.69 -7.08 20.72
N ASP A 74 6.57 -6.06 20.83
CA ASP A 74 6.45 -4.99 21.81
C ASP A 74 5.49 -3.88 21.30
N GLY A 75 4.24 -3.91 21.76
CA GLY A 75 3.22 -2.93 21.43
C GLY A 75 3.48 -1.54 22.04
N SER A 76 4.32 -1.41 23.05
CA SER A 76 4.66 -0.11 23.67
C SER A 76 5.52 0.76 22.75
N SER A 77 6.22 0.14 21.80
CA SER A 77 7.01 0.82 20.78
C SER A 77 6.15 1.34 19.62
N VAL A 78 4.87 0.94 19.53
CA VAL A 78 3.93 1.40 18.50
C VAL A 78 3.08 2.55 19.03
N ARG A 79 3.11 3.66 18.32
CA ARG A 79 2.45 4.90 18.77
C ARG A 79 0.95 4.70 19.00
N GLY A 80 0.54 4.97 20.24
CA GLY A 80 -0.88 4.95 20.64
C GLY A 80 -1.41 3.57 21.05
N PHE A 81 -0.58 2.51 21.08
CA PHE A 81 -1.01 1.17 21.45
C PHE A 81 -1.06 0.98 22.97
N THR A 82 0.04 0.63 23.60
CA THR A 82 0.09 0.23 25.01
C THR A 82 1.13 1.02 25.80
N GLN A 83 1.14 0.82 27.11
CA GLN A 83 2.17 1.33 28.02
C GLN A 83 3.26 0.28 28.23
N ILE A 84 4.45 0.67 28.69
CA ILE A 84 5.60 -0.22 28.88
C ILE A 84 5.29 -1.43 29.78
N HIS A 85 4.42 -1.27 30.76
CA HIS A 85 4.05 -2.34 31.69
C HIS A 85 3.00 -3.33 31.13
N GLU A 86 2.46 -3.05 29.94
CA GLU A 86 1.54 -3.90 29.19
C GLU A 86 2.02 -4.04 27.74
N SER A 87 3.34 -4.21 27.57
CA SER A 87 3.97 -4.09 26.25
C SER A 87 3.72 -5.28 25.33
N ASP A 88 3.58 -6.46 25.87
CA ASP A 88 3.47 -7.68 25.08
C ASP A 88 2.14 -7.74 24.35
N MET A 89 2.21 -7.90 23.02
CA MET A 89 1.08 -8.04 22.10
C MET A 89 1.30 -9.23 21.19
N LYS A 90 0.22 -9.79 20.66
CA LYS A 90 0.29 -10.93 19.74
C LYS A 90 -0.31 -10.59 18.38
N LEU A 91 0.41 -10.96 17.32
CA LEU A 91 0.02 -10.81 15.92
C LEU A 91 -0.51 -12.14 15.38
N ILE A 92 -1.74 -12.15 14.89
CA ILE A 92 -2.38 -13.32 14.25
C ILE A 92 -2.46 -13.08 12.75
N PRO A 93 -1.90 -13.98 11.91
CA PRO A 93 -1.89 -13.79 10.46
C PRO A 93 -3.27 -13.95 9.84
N ASP A 94 -3.56 -13.11 8.86
CA ASP A 94 -4.64 -13.34 7.89
C ASP A 94 -4.05 -13.92 6.61
N LEU A 95 -4.13 -15.23 6.46
CA LEU A 95 -3.51 -15.94 5.35
C LEU A 95 -4.10 -15.54 3.99
N SER A 96 -5.35 -15.07 3.97
CA SER A 96 -6.03 -14.63 2.75
C SER A 96 -5.51 -13.27 2.22
N SER A 97 -4.75 -12.53 3.04
CA SER A 97 -4.19 -11.22 2.70
C SER A 97 -2.86 -11.28 1.95
N ALA A 98 -2.31 -12.48 1.75
CA ALA A 98 -0.93 -12.67 1.30
C ALA A 98 -0.68 -12.19 -0.14
N PHE A 99 0.50 -11.60 -0.37
CA PHE A 99 1.00 -11.28 -1.70
C PHE A 99 2.53 -11.25 -1.73
N VAL A 100 3.12 -11.46 -2.91
CA VAL A 100 4.56 -11.31 -3.09
C VAL A 100 4.88 -9.83 -3.34
N ASP A 101 5.78 -9.26 -2.55
CA ASP A 101 6.15 -7.85 -2.61
C ASP A 101 6.84 -7.53 -3.95
N PRO A 102 6.29 -6.61 -4.76
CA PRO A 102 6.86 -6.28 -6.08
C PRO A 102 8.13 -5.43 -5.99
N PHE A 103 8.43 -4.82 -4.84
CA PHE A 103 9.52 -3.84 -4.69
C PHE A 103 10.77 -4.38 -3.99
N ARG A 104 10.68 -5.58 -3.40
CA ARG A 104 11.81 -6.13 -2.65
C ARG A 104 12.79 -6.87 -3.56
N ALA A 105 14.08 -6.58 -3.38
CA ALA A 105 15.16 -7.27 -4.12
C ALA A 105 15.22 -8.77 -3.81
N ASN A 106 14.96 -9.14 -2.57
CA ASN A 106 14.78 -10.54 -2.18
C ASN A 106 13.28 -10.89 -2.23
N LYS A 107 12.95 -12.03 -2.82
CA LYS A 107 11.56 -12.47 -2.94
C LYS A 107 10.93 -12.60 -1.55
N THR A 108 9.93 -11.79 -1.28
CA THR A 108 9.34 -11.61 0.05
C THR A 108 7.84 -11.81 -0.02
N LEU A 109 7.32 -12.68 0.83
CA LEU A 109 5.87 -12.86 1.00
C LEU A 109 5.39 -11.93 2.11
N VAL A 110 4.47 -11.05 1.77
CA VAL A 110 3.79 -10.18 2.72
C VAL A 110 2.56 -10.89 3.24
N ILE A 111 2.33 -10.82 4.55
CA ILE A 111 1.08 -11.24 5.19
C ILE A 111 0.63 -10.13 6.14
N ILE A 112 -0.66 -9.80 6.11
CA ILE A 112 -1.25 -8.83 7.04
C ILE A 112 -1.72 -9.55 8.30
N PHE A 113 -1.44 -8.94 9.44
CA PHE A 113 -1.76 -9.50 10.75
C PHE A 113 -2.76 -8.61 11.48
N SER A 114 -3.60 -9.25 12.28
CA SER A 114 -4.44 -8.60 13.29
C SER A 114 -3.81 -8.74 14.67
N ILE A 115 -4.12 -7.80 15.56
CA ILE A 115 -3.52 -7.73 16.89
C ILE A 115 -4.51 -8.22 17.94
N VAL A 116 -4.03 -9.05 18.84
CA VAL A 116 -4.79 -9.56 19.97
C VAL A 116 -4.01 -9.45 21.29
N ASP A 117 -4.72 -9.51 22.39
CA ASP A 117 -4.11 -9.66 23.72
C ASP A 117 -3.43 -11.03 23.84
N PRO A 118 -2.18 -11.11 24.29
CA PRO A 118 -1.40 -12.35 24.29
C PRO A 118 -1.88 -13.41 25.29
N PHE A 119 -2.64 -13.03 26.30
CA PHE A 119 -3.10 -13.90 27.38
C PHE A 119 -4.54 -14.40 27.18
N THR A 120 -5.37 -13.55 26.58
CA THR A 120 -6.81 -13.82 26.44
C THR A 120 -7.25 -14.12 25.03
N ASP A 121 -6.39 -13.82 24.02
CA ASP A 121 -6.70 -13.81 22.59
C ASP A 121 -7.85 -12.86 22.20
N GLU A 122 -8.20 -11.94 23.09
CA GLU A 122 -9.22 -10.92 22.82
C GLU A 122 -8.72 -9.92 21.78
N PRO A 123 -9.56 -9.49 20.83
CA PRO A 123 -9.22 -8.49 19.83
C PRO A 123 -8.72 -7.18 20.44
N PHE A 124 -7.56 -6.69 20.01
CA PHE A 124 -7.02 -5.43 20.50
C PHE A 124 -7.85 -4.25 19.98
N SER A 125 -8.43 -3.47 20.89
CA SER A 125 -9.41 -2.43 20.56
C SER A 125 -8.88 -1.24 19.75
N ARG A 126 -7.55 -1.07 19.67
CA ARG A 126 -6.88 0.00 18.93
C ARG A 126 -6.27 -0.49 17.60
N ASP A 127 -6.44 -1.75 17.27
CA ASP A 127 -6.12 -2.27 15.94
C ASP A 127 -7.23 -1.88 14.95
N PRO A 128 -6.94 -1.08 13.90
CA PRO A 128 -7.93 -0.70 12.89
C PRO A 128 -8.61 -1.90 12.22
N ARG A 129 -7.90 -3.01 11.98
CA ARG A 129 -8.51 -4.23 11.42
C ARG A 129 -9.53 -4.84 12.38
N GLN A 130 -9.25 -4.86 13.69
CA GLN A 130 -10.20 -5.34 14.70
C GLN A 130 -11.42 -4.41 14.83
N VAL A 131 -11.24 -3.10 14.58
CA VAL A 131 -12.37 -2.16 14.51
C VAL A 131 -13.27 -2.48 13.31
N ALA A 132 -12.70 -2.78 12.15
CA ALA A 132 -13.44 -3.20 10.96
C ALA A 132 -14.18 -4.54 11.19
N ALA A 133 -13.51 -5.54 11.75
CA ALA A 133 -14.12 -6.83 12.11
C ALA A 133 -15.29 -6.65 13.10
N LYS A 134 -15.13 -5.80 14.10
CA LYS A 134 -16.19 -5.45 15.04
C LYS A 134 -17.37 -4.77 14.35
N ALA A 135 -17.13 -3.89 13.39
CA ALA A 135 -18.19 -3.24 12.62
C ALA A 135 -18.99 -4.25 11.79
N GLU A 136 -18.34 -5.20 11.14
CA GLU A 136 -19.02 -6.29 10.41
C GLU A 136 -19.84 -7.19 11.35
N ALA A 137 -19.28 -7.57 12.50
CA ALA A 137 -19.99 -8.35 13.49
C ALA A 137 -21.23 -7.61 14.02
N TYR A 138 -21.10 -6.31 14.28
CA TYR A 138 -22.21 -5.48 14.68
C TYR A 138 -23.31 -5.41 13.60
N LEU A 139 -22.95 -5.17 12.35
CA LEU A 139 -23.90 -5.15 11.23
C LEU A 139 -24.73 -6.44 11.20
N ARG A 140 -24.07 -7.60 11.22
CA ARG A 140 -24.74 -8.91 11.25
C ARG A 140 -25.68 -9.05 12.45
N SER A 141 -25.28 -8.57 13.63
CA SER A 141 -26.07 -8.67 14.86
C SER A 141 -27.37 -7.84 14.82
N THR A 142 -27.40 -6.80 13.98
CA THR A 142 -28.61 -5.94 13.83
C THR A 142 -29.70 -6.63 13.00
N GLY A 143 -29.37 -7.65 12.20
CA GLY A 143 -30.28 -8.29 11.25
C GLY A 143 -30.65 -7.41 10.05
N ILE A 144 -30.04 -6.22 9.88
CA ILE A 144 -30.29 -5.32 8.76
C ILE A 144 -29.59 -5.83 7.50
N ALA A 145 -28.32 -6.23 7.64
CA ALA A 145 -27.52 -6.81 6.57
C ALA A 145 -26.45 -7.74 7.14
N ASP A 146 -25.91 -8.62 6.31
CA ASP A 146 -24.81 -9.53 6.63
C ASP A 146 -23.47 -9.08 6.06
N THR A 147 -23.51 -8.19 5.06
CA THR A 147 -22.34 -7.74 4.30
C THR A 147 -22.39 -6.23 4.07
N CYS A 148 -21.24 -5.57 4.18
CA CYS A 148 -21.03 -4.17 3.81
C CYS A 148 -19.98 -4.11 2.70
N TYR A 149 -20.29 -3.43 1.61
CA TYR A 149 -19.36 -3.16 0.52
C TYR A 149 -18.89 -1.71 0.57
N ILE A 150 -17.59 -1.51 0.36
CA ILE A 150 -16.93 -0.20 0.36
C ILE A 150 -16.21 -0.02 -0.98
N GLY A 151 -16.52 1.05 -1.69
CA GLY A 151 -15.79 1.54 -2.86
C GLY A 151 -15.00 2.79 -2.47
N ALA A 152 -13.68 2.76 -2.67
CA ALA A 152 -12.82 3.90 -2.42
C ALA A 152 -12.47 4.60 -3.73
N GLU A 153 -12.52 5.93 -3.73
CA GLU A 153 -12.02 6.79 -4.81
C GLU A 153 -10.75 7.45 -4.29
N ALA A 154 -9.62 6.74 -4.47
CA ALA A 154 -8.35 7.17 -3.92
C ALA A 154 -7.60 8.05 -4.92
N GLU A 155 -7.49 9.33 -4.61
CA GLU A 155 -6.73 10.31 -5.37
C GLU A 155 -5.39 10.60 -4.72
N PHE A 156 -4.40 10.94 -5.54
CA PHE A 156 -3.06 11.28 -5.07
C PHE A 156 -2.40 12.30 -6.00
N PHE A 157 -1.37 12.96 -5.49
CA PHE A 157 -0.55 13.88 -6.29
C PHE A 157 0.84 13.30 -6.51
N VAL A 158 1.37 13.50 -7.72
CA VAL A 158 2.77 13.25 -8.07
C VAL A 158 3.47 14.58 -8.21
N PHE A 159 4.53 14.80 -7.44
CA PHE A 159 5.33 16.02 -7.45
C PHE A 159 6.80 15.71 -7.76
N ASN A 160 7.46 16.60 -8.51
CA ASN A 160 8.90 16.55 -8.73
C ASN A 160 9.70 16.99 -7.52
N ASP A 161 9.13 17.90 -6.70
CA ASP A 161 9.77 18.40 -5.48
C ASP A 161 8.74 18.79 -4.43
N VAL A 162 9.01 18.42 -3.18
CA VAL A 162 8.18 18.79 -2.01
C VAL A 162 9.09 19.27 -0.90
N ARG A 163 8.94 20.52 -0.51
CA ARG A 163 9.65 21.13 0.62
C ARG A 163 8.66 21.72 1.60
N TYR A 164 8.88 21.50 2.88
CA TYR A 164 8.05 22.11 3.92
C TYR A 164 8.83 22.28 5.23
N GLN A 165 8.38 23.21 6.03
CA GLN A 165 8.83 23.39 7.41
C GLN A 165 7.64 23.71 8.31
N VAL A 166 7.61 23.10 9.48
CA VAL A 166 6.64 23.39 10.54
C VAL A 166 7.40 23.60 11.83
N SER A 167 7.35 24.82 12.36
CA SER A 167 7.97 25.19 13.62
C SER A 167 7.08 26.19 14.36
N PRO A 168 7.28 26.44 15.66
CA PRO A 168 6.44 27.34 16.43
C PRO A 168 6.36 28.78 15.88
N GLN A 169 7.41 29.24 15.18
CA GLN A 169 7.51 30.62 14.67
C GLN A 169 7.41 30.72 13.16
N HIS A 170 7.44 29.58 12.41
CA HIS A 170 7.48 29.61 10.96
C HIS A 170 6.88 28.35 10.35
N THR A 171 6.04 28.52 9.34
CA THR A 171 5.51 27.41 8.53
C THR A 171 5.53 27.82 7.07
N PHE A 172 6.02 26.95 6.20
CA PHE A 172 5.90 27.08 4.75
C PHE A 172 5.77 25.71 4.09
N TYR A 173 5.28 25.71 2.87
CA TYR A 173 5.42 24.59 1.93
C TYR A 173 5.77 25.13 0.54
N ALA A 174 6.48 24.34 -0.24
CA ALA A 174 6.74 24.57 -1.65
C ALA A 174 6.64 23.25 -2.39
N LEU A 175 5.85 23.23 -3.45
CA LEU A 175 5.61 22.08 -4.31
C LEU A 175 6.04 22.43 -5.73
N ASP A 176 6.57 21.47 -6.47
CA ASP A 176 6.83 21.60 -7.89
C ASP A 176 6.35 20.36 -8.65
N SER A 177 5.82 20.59 -9.85
CA SER A 177 5.38 19.56 -10.78
C SER A 177 5.61 20.05 -12.20
N ASP A 178 6.20 19.21 -13.04
CA ASP A 178 6.55 19.56 -14.42
C ASP A 178 5.32 19.91 -15.27
N GLU A 179 4.17 19.29 -15.02
CA GLU A 179 2.93 19.59 -15.73
C GLU A 179 2.11 20.76 -15.16
N ALA A 180 2.56 21.37 -14.04
CA ALA A 180 1.82 22.42 -13.40
C ALA A 180 1.84 23.73 -14.21
N TYR A 181 0.72 24.47 -14.19
CA TYR A 181 0.53 25.70 -14.96
C TYR A 181 1.54 26.81 -14.64
N TRP A 182 2.14 26.81 -13.45
CA TRP A 182 3.18 27.78 -13.09
C TRP A 182 4.53 27.52 -13.77
N ASN A 183 4.69 26.38 -14.45
CA ASN A 183 5.91 25.98 -15.13
C ASN A 183 5.93 26.26 -16.64
N THR A 184 5.04 27.10 -17.17
CA THR A 184 4.99 27.46 -18.61
C THR A 184 6.28 28.15 -19.11
N GLY A 185 7.04 28.80 -18.25
CA GLY A 185 8.32 29.46 -18.56
C GLY A 185 9.55 28.69 -18.13
N ARG A 186 9.40 27.47 -17.62
CA ARG A 186 10.51 26.66 -17.11
C ARG A 186 11.39 26.15 -18.25
N SER A 187 12.71 26.09 -18.02
CA SER A 187 13.64 25.41 -18.92
C SER A 187 13.71 23.93 -18.54
N GLU A 188 13.43 23.06 -19.49
CA GLU A 188 13.36 21.60 -19.29
C GLU A 188 14.29 20.89 -20.28
N ALA A 189 14.76 19.70 -19.91
CA ALA A 189 15.49 18.83 -20.82
C ALA A 189 14.57 18.41 -21.99
N GLY A 190 15.01 18.62 -23.23
CA GLY A 190 14.19 18.36 -24.41
C GLY A 190 13.30 19.54 -24.84
N GLY A 191 13.23 20.61 -24.05
CA GLY A 191 12.44 21.83 -24.32
C GLY A 191 11.03 21.79 -23.71
N ASN A 192 10.60 22.92 -23.20
CA ASN A 192 9.26 23.09 -22.63
C ASN A 192 8.26 23.41 -23.74
N LEU A 193 7.33 22.50 -24.00
CA LEU A 193 6.30 22.65 -25.03
C LEU A 193 5.12 23.55 -24.60
N GLY A 194 5.04 23.91 -23.30
CA GLY A 194 3.97 24.75 -22.76
C GLY A 194 2.62 24.07 -22.58
N TYR A 195 2.53 22.77 -22.80
CA TYR A 195 1.33 21.97 -22.51
C TYR A 195 1.27 21.67 -21.01
N LYS A 196 0.71 22.61 -20.26
CA LYS A 196 0.58 22.51 -18.81
C LYS A 196 -0.90 22.47 -18.43
N VAL A 197 -1.19 21.72 -17.38
CA VAL A 197 -2.56 21.58 -16.89
C VAL A 197 -3.02 22.89 -16.24
N PRO A 198 -4.08 23.56 -16.75
CA PRO A 198 -4.59 24.79 -16.14
C PRO A 198 -5.30 24.51 -14.81
N VAL A 199 -5.51 25.55 -14.02
CA VAL A 199 -6.25 25.44 -12.75
C VAL A 199 -7.63 24.81 -12.99
N LYS A 200 -7.93 23.71 -12.29
CA LYS A 200 -9.14 22.88 -12.45
C LYS A 200 -9.38 22.33 -13.86
N GLY A 201 -8.34 22.22 -14.66
CA GLY A 201 -8.43 21.75 -16.05
C GLY A 201 -7.77 20.38 -16.29
N GLY A 202 -7.45 19.63 -15.22
CA GLY A 202 -6.74 18.37 -15.31
C GLY A 202 -7.61 17.13 -15.53
N TYR A 203 -8.93 17.27 -15.65
CA TYR A 203 -9.79 16.11 -15.82
C TYR A 203 -9.74 15.56 -17.24
N PHE A 204 -9.17 14.37 -17.40
CA PHE A 204 -9.07 13.61 -18.66
C PHE A 204 -8.31 14.26 -19.83
N PRO A 205 -7.24 15.07 -19.62
CA PRO A 205 -6.45 15.47 -20.77
C PRO A 205 -5.74 14.25 -21.39
N VAL A 206 -5.37 14.38 -22.64
CA VAL A 206 -4.45 13.41 -23.27
C VAL A 206 -3.04 13.97 -23.29
N SER A 207 -2.04 13.09 -23.48
CA SER A 207 -0.66 13.51 -23.72
C SER A 207 -0.59 14.52 -24.89
N PRO A 208 0.24 15.56 -24.86
CA PRO A 208 1.31 15.80 -23.89
C PRO A 208 0.91 16.61 -22.64
N ALA A 209 -0.38 16.95 -22.43
CA ALA A 209 -0.81 17.65 -21.25
C ALA A 209 -0.85 16.72 -20.01
N ASP A 210 -1.23 15.47 -20.21
CA ASP A 210 -1.07 14.39 -19.24
C ASP A 210 0.29 13.73 -19.44
N ASP A 211 1.23 14.01 -18.56
CA ASP A 211 2.61 13.53 -18.60
C ASP A 211 2.85 12.28 -17.73
N PHE A 212 1.82 11.83 -16.99
CA PHE A 212 1.92 10.71 -16.05
C PHE A 212 1.22 9.43 -16.50
N THR A 213 0.83 9.30 -17.78
CA THR A 213 0.12 8.11 -18.27
C THR A 213 0.92 6.83 -18.04
N ASP A 214 2.18 6.79 -18.44
CA ASP A 214 3.03 5.60 -18.30
C ASP A 214 3.28 5.25 -16.82
N LEU A 215 3.47 6.26 -15.95
CA LEU A 215 3.62 6.05 -14.52
C LEU A 215 2.34 5.46 -13.89
N ARG A 216 1.17 5.97 -14.27
CA ARG A 216 -0.11 5.40 -13.82
C ARG A 216 -0.31 3.97 -14.28
N ASP A 217 0.06 3.66 -15.52
CA ASP A 217 -0.03 2.30 -16.07
C ASP A 217 0.89 1.33 -15.32
N GLU A 218 2.10 1.75 -14.96
CA GLU A 218 3.00 0.97 -14.11
C GLU A 218 2.38 0.73 -12.71
N MET A 219 1.90 1.78 -12.06
CA MET A 219 1.18 1.66 -10.78
C MET A 219 -0.03 0.73 -10.87
N ALA A 220 -0.81 0.86 -11.94
CA ALA A 220 -1.99 0.04 -12.21
C ALA A 220 -1.63 -1.46 -12.35
N ASN A 221 -0.57 -1.77 -13.10
CA ASN A 221 -0.08 -3.13 -13.24
C ASN A 221 0.36 -3.72 -11.89
N LEU A 222 1.14 -2.96 -11.10
CA LEU A 222 1.59 -3.38 -9.78
C LEU A 222 0.42 -3.59 -8.80
N LEU A 223 -0.60 -2.73 -8.85
CA LEU A 223 -1.82 -2.91 -8.05
C LEU A 223 -2.55 -4.20 -8.41
N THR A 224 -2.62 -4.53 -9.71
CA THR A 224 -3.21 -5.79 -10.17
C THR A 224 -2.40 -6.99 -9.67
N GLU A 225 -1.08 -6.92 -9.72
CA GLU A 225 -0.20 -7.99 -9.24
C GLU A 225 -0.38 -8.28 -7.74
N VAL A 226 -0.68 -7.26 -6.92
CA VAL A 226 -0.94 -7.45 -5.49
C VAL A 226 -2.42 -7.72 -5.16
N GLY A 227 -3.25 -7.95 -6.19
CA GLY A 227 -4.61 -8.50 -6.06
C GLY A 227 -5.75 -7.50 -6.13
N LEU A 228 -5.51 -6.22 -6.51
CA LEU A 228 -6.61 -5.28 -6.72
C LEU A 228 -7.21 -5.46 -8.14
N THR A 229 -8.53 -5.45 -8.23
CA THR A 229 -9.22 -5.48 -9.52
C THR A 229 -9.42 -4.07 -10.03
N LEU A 230 -8.61 -3.64 -10.98
CA LEU A 230 -8.67 -2.28 -11.51
C LEU A 230 -9.86 -2.06 -12.44
N GLU A 231 -10.35 -0.83 -12.50
CA GLU A 231 -11.46 -0.42 -13.36
C GLU A 231 -11.06 0.68 -14.34
N ARG A 232 -10.30 1.69 -13.89
CA ARG A 232 -9.78 2.77 -14.73
C ARG A 232 -8.63 3.50 -14.04
N ALA A 233 -7.88 4.27 -14.82
CA ALA A 233 -6.85 5.18 -14.33
C ALA A 233 -6.86 6.46 -15.18
N HIS A 234 -6.75 7.63 -14.57
CA HIS A 234 -6.79 8.91 -15.27
C HIS A 234 -6.14 10.04 -14.47
N HIS A 235 -5.83 11.14 -15.17
CA HIS A 235 -5.49 12.39 -14.53
C HIS A 235 -6.75 13.02 -13.93
N GLU A 236 -6.64 13.51 -12.70
CA GLU A 236 -7.73 14.17 -11.99
C GLU A 236 -7.71 15.70 -12.17
N VAL A 237 -8.78 16.36 -11.67
CA VAL A 237 -9.07 17.77 -11.95
C VAL A 237 -8.00 18.74 -11.50
N GLY A 238 -7.19 18.39 -10.49
CA GLY A 238 -6.17 19.25 -9.91
C GLY A 238 -4.96 19.45 -10.82
N SER A 239 -4.50 20.69 -10.95
CA SER A 239 -3.22 20.99 -11.57
C SER A 239 -2.06 20.58 -10.68
N GLY A 240 -0.93 20.24 -11.29
CA GLY A 240 0.27 19.83 -10.58
C GLY A 240 0.31 18.35 -10.23
N GLY A 241 -0.27 17.48 -11.08
CA GLY A 241 -0.06 16.05 -11.02
C GLY A 241 -1.07 15.26 -10.18
N GLN A 242 -2.34 15.67 -10.12
CA GLN A 242 -3.38 14.89 -9.46
C GLN A 242 -3.77 13.69 -10.32
N GLN A 243 -3.76 12.51 -9.72
CA GLN A 243 -4.01 11.22 -10.37
C GLN A 243 -5.08 10.47 -9.61
N GLU A 244 -5.83 9.62 -10.33
CA GLU A 244 -6.77 8.66 -9.76
C GLU A 244 -6.62 7.30 -10.44
N ILE A 245 -6.63 6.24 -9.62
CA ILE A 245 -6.69 4.85 -10.09
C ILE A 245 -7.84 4.16 -9.36
N ASN A 246 -8.92 3.92 -10.09
CA ASN A 246 -10.10 3.26 -9.55
C ASN A 246 -9.94 1.74 -9.57
N TYR A 247 -10.34 1.12 -8.48
CA TYR A 247 -10.43 -0.32 -8.35
C TYR A 247 -11.79 -0.74 -7.78
N ARG A 248 -12.16 -1.98 -8.05
CA ARG A 248 -13.48 -2.50 -7.69
C ARG A 248 -13.70 -2.45 -6.18
N PHE A 249 -14.93 -2.12 -5.77
CA PHE A 249 -15.37 -2.22 -4.38
C PHE A 249 -15.17 -3.64 -3.82
N ASN A 250 -15.00 -3.74 -2.52
CA ASN A 250 -14.83 -5.00 -1.82
C ASN A 250 -15.60 -5.01 -0.48
N THR A 251 -15.64 -6.14 0.22
CA THR A 251 -16.19 -6.20 1.58
C THR A 251 -15.39 -5.31 2.52
N LEU A 252 -15.98 -4.88 3.63
CA LEU A 252 -15.40 -3.88 4.53
C LEU A 252 -13.94 -4.19 4.92
N MET A 253 -13.65 -5.40 5.38
CA MET A 253 -12.29 -5.81 5.76
C MET A 253 -11.36 -5.84 4.56
N ALA A 254 -11.77 -6.48 3.47
CA ALA A 254 -10.96 -6.56 2.27
C ALA A 254 -10.70 -5.18 1.64
N ALA A 255 -11.68 -4.28 1.62
CA ALA A 255 -11.51 -2.91 1.14
C ALA A 255 -10.52 -2.11 2.02
N ALA A 256 -10.49 -2.35 3.33
CA ALA A 256 -9.51 -1.73 4.22
C ALA A 256 -8.09 -2.22 3.91
N ASP A 257 -7.90 -3.52 3.70
CA ASP A 257 -6.61 -4.10 3.30
C ASP A 257 -6.19 -3.64 1.89
N ASP A 258 -7.13 -3.56 0.94
CA ASP A 258 -6.89 -3.07 -0.42
C ASP A 258 -6.40 -1.60 -0.39
N MET A 259 -6.97 -0.74 0.47
CA MET A 259 -6.49 0.63 0.66
C MET A 259 -5.06 0.66 1.21
N MET A 260 -4.68 -0.24 2.11
CA MET A 260 -3.32 -0.32 2.62
C MET A 260 -2.34 -0.79 1.54
N LYS A 261 -2.71 -1.78 0.71
CA LYS A 261 -1.93 -2.21 -0.47
C LYS A 261 -1.80 -1.07 -1.48
N PHE A 262 -2.91 -0.37 -1.79
CA PHE A 262 -2.93 0.79 -2.68
C PHE A 262 -1.92 1.85 -2.25
N LYS A 263 -2.00 2.31 -0.99
CA LYS A 263 -1.07 3.31 -0.46
C LYS A 263 0.40 2.85 -0.51
N TYR A 264 0.65 1.57 -0.29
CA TYR A 264 1.98 0.99 -0.38
C TYR A 264 2.51 1.02 -1.81
N VAL A 265 1.73 0.54 -2.77
CA VAL A 265 2.13 0.49 -4.19
C VAL A 265 2.36 1.90 -4.74
N ILE A 266 1.38 2.81 -4.59
CA ILE A 266 1.48 4.19 -5.11
C ILE A 266 2.71 4.94 -4.58
N LYS A 267 3.14 4.66 -3.36
CA LYS A 267 4.30 5.35 -2.76
C LYS A 267 5.65 4.74 -3.12
N ASN A 268 5.68 3.56 -3.71
CA ASN A 268 6.92 2.84 -4.02
C ASN A 268 7.16 2.65 -5.53
N ALA A 269 6.15 2.84 -6.34
CA ALA A 269 6.25 2.79 -7.81
C ALA A 269 7.05 3.97 -8.42
#